data_3a547ace7eba66a06b78a15116cd307b
#
_entry.id   3a547ace7eba66a06b78a15116cd307b
#
_cell.length_a   1.000
_cell.length_b   1.000
_cell.length_c   1.000
_cell.angle_alpha   90.00
_cell.angle_beta   90.00
_cell.angle_gamma   90.00
#
_symmetry.space_group_name_H-M   'P 1'
#
loop_
_entity.id
_entity.type
_entity.pdbx_description
1 polymer ?
#
loop_
_entity_poly.entity_id
_entity_poly.type
_entity_poly.pdbx_seq_one_letter_code
_entity_poly.pdbx_strand_id
1 'polypeptide(L)'
;LDDAALAAIVRERLLAGENFSVVAAEASVDPSAEFNAGDLGWFTKEMMVEPFANAAFALELGEISEVVESDFGFHVIQLLGRENRPLDENTYQRARDLAFQEWLAEVREEYTIETFEIWANNVPTDPDLQQVLAEIYGGQQAPVQPNQ
;
A
#
# COMPACT_ATOMS: atom_id res chain seq x y z
N LEU A 1 6.02 -15.23 -12.96
CA LEU A 1 6.73 -15.84 -14.10
C LEU A 1 8.02 -15.06 -14.37
N ASP A 2 9.12 -15.74 -14.68
CA ASP A 2 10.43 -15.07 -14.88
C ASP A 2 10.61 -14.58 -16.33
N ASP A 3 9.80 -15.02 -17.26
CA ASP A 3 9.94 -14.75 -18.68
C ASP A 3 8.61 -14.30 -19.30
N ALA A 4 8.65 -13.21 -20.06
CA ALA A 4 7.51 -12.67 -20.79
C ALA A 4 6.97 -13.67 -21.84
N ALA A 5 7.83 -14.45 -22.50
CA ALA A 5 7.41 -15.44 -23.47
C ALA A 5 6.64 -16.59 -22.80
N LEU A 6 7.10 -17.04 -21.64
CA LEU A 6 6.37 -18.02 -20.83
C LEU A 6 5.03 -17.46 -20.36
N ALA A 7 4.99 -16.21 -19.92
CA ALA A 7 3.75 -15.55 -19.49
C ALA A 7 2.73 -15.46 -20.64
N ALA A 8 3.19 -15.16 -21.86
CA ALA A 8 2.33 -15.16 -23.04
C ALA A 8 1.74 -16.55 -23.35
N ILE A 9 2.56 -17.60 -23.28
CA ILE A 9 2.11 -19.01 -23.46
C ILE A 9 1.08 -19.38 -22.39
N VAL A 10 1.35 -19.04 -21.12
CA VAL A 10 0.42 -19.28 -20.01
C VAL A 10 -0.92 -18.57 -20.26
N ARG A 11 -0.87 -17.32 -20.70
CA ARG A 11 -2.09 -16.57 -21.05
C ARG A 11 -2.88 -17.23 -22.17
N GLU A 12 -2.24 -17.71 -23.24
CA GLU A 12 -2.91 -18.42 -24.33
C GLU A 12 -3.58 -19.70 -23.86
N ARG A 13 -2.93 -20.48 -23.00
CA ARG A 13 -3.50 -21.69 -22.39
C ARG A 13 -4.79 -21.37 -21.60
N LEU A 14 -4.74 -20.30 -20.80
CA LEU A 14 -5.88 -19.85 -20.00
C LEU A 14 -7.02 -19.35 -20.89
N LEU A 15 -6.73 -18.60 -21.97
CA LEU A 15 -7.73 -18.18 -22.94
C LEU A 15 -8.33 -19.34 -23.74
N ALA A 16 -7.58 -20.43 -23.92
CA ALA A 16 -8.08 -21.68 -24.50
C ALA A 16 -9.00 -22.47 -23.55
N GLY A 17 -9.16 -22.01 -22.31
CA GLY A 17 -10.06 -22.59 -21.30
C GLY A 17 -9.41 -23.61 -20.37
N GLU A 18 -8.07 -23.66 -20.30
CA GLU A 18 -7.40 -24.45 -19.28
C GLU A 18 -7.71 -23.91 -17.87
N ASN A 19 -7.72 -24.81 -16.90
CA ASN A 19 -8.01 -24.43 -15.53
C ASN A 19 -6.86 -23.58 -14.95
N PHE A 20 -7.20 -22.38 -14.44
CA PHE A 20 -6.23 -21.43 -13.92
C PHE A 20 -5.36 -22.02 -12.81
N SER A 21 -5.97 -22.73 -11.86
CA SER A 21 -5.23 -23.32 -10.72
C SER A 21 -4.21 -24.36 -11.16
N VAL A 22 -4.52 -25.14 -12.20
CA VAL A 22 -3.61 -26.14 -12.77
C VAL A 22 -2.43 -25.46 -13.44
N VAL A 23 -2.71 -24.46 -14.28
CA VAL A 23 -1.68 -23.71 -15.00
C VAL A 23 -0.81 -22.91 -14.01
N ALA A 24 -1.39 -22.34 -12.98
CA ALA A 24 -0.66 -21.61 -11.94
C ALA A 24 0.29 -22.54 -11.16
N ALA A 25 -0.16 -23.72 -10.77
CA ALA A 25 0.67 -24.71 -10.08
C ALA A 25 1.84 -25.22 -10.94
N GLU A 26 1.65 -25.31 -12.27
CA GLU A 26 2.68 -25.78 -13.20
C GLU A 26 3.72 -24.70 -13.56
N ALA A 27 3.28 -23.47 -13.76
CA ALA A 27 4.08 -22.41 -14.39
C ALA A 27 4.52 -21.30 -13.45
N SER A 28 3.89 -21.16 -12.27
CA SER A 28 4.27 -20.09 -11.33
C SER A 28 5.61 -20.37 -10.69
N VAL A 29 6.42 -19.31 -10.55
CA VAL A 29 7.66 -19.34 -9.77
C VAL A 29 7.44 -18.87 -8.33
N ASP A 30 6.23 -18.43 -8.01
CA ASP A 30 5.85 -18.06 -6.64
C ASP A 30 5.67 -19.34 -5.81
N PRO A 31 6.46 -19.53 -4.73
CA PRO A 31 6.34 -20.71 -3.88
C PRO A 31 4.95 -20.90 -3.26
N SER A 32 4.20 -19.83 -3.10
CA SER A 32 2.85 -19.89 -2.54
C SER A 32 1.85 -20.55 -3.50
N ALA A 33 2.12 -20.54 -4.80
CA ALA A 33 1.24 -21.15 -5.81
C ALA A 33 1.08 -22.66 -5.65
N GLU A 34 2.05 -23.35 -5.03
CA GLU A 34 1.91 -24.77 -4.68
C GLU A 34 0.79 -25.02 -3.66
N PHE A 35 0.49 -24.05 -2.82
CA PHE A 35 -0.50 -24.18 -1.73
C PHE A 35 -1.81 -23.50 -2.05
N ASN A 36 -1.79 -22.33 -2.70
CA ASN A 36 -2.97 -21.54 -2.99
C ASN A 36 -3.44 -21.65 -4.45
N ALA A 37 -2.69 -22.38 -5.30
CA ALA A 37 -2.98 -22.56 -6.73
C ALA A 37 -3.15 -21.21 -7.47
N GLY A 38 -2.43 -20.17 -7.02
CA GLY A 38 -2.51 -18.81 -7.55
C GLY A 38 -3.65 -17.97 -7.00
N ASP A 39 -4.46 -18.46 -6.06
CA ASP A 39 -5.51 -17.67 -5.41
C ASP A 39 -4.90 -16.74 -4.34
N LEU A 40 -4.97 -15.43 -4.60
CA LEU A 40 -4.49 -14.38 -3.69
C LEU A 40 -5.56 -13.93 -2.68
N GLY A 41 -6.79 -14.45 -2.77
CA GLY A 41 -7.90 -14.00 -1.96
C GLY A 41 -8.30 -12.54 -2.25
N TRP A 42 -8.91 -11.90 -1.26
CA TRP A 42 -9.33 -10.50 -1.35
C TRP A 42 -8.19 -9.55 -0.97
N PHE A 43 -7.93 -8.57 -1.81
CA PHE A 43 -6.93 -7.52 -1.56
C PHE A 43 -7.44 -6.15 -1.98
N THR A 44 -6.84 -5.11 -1.42
CA THR A 44 -7.06 -3.72 -1.83
C THR A 44 -5.95 -3.28 -2.78
N LYS A 45 -6.18 -2.16 -3.49
CA LYS A 45 -5.21 -1.64 -4.46
C LYS A 45 -3.84 -1.35 -3.82
N GLU A 46 -3.85 -0.87 -2.59
CA GLU A 46 -2.66 -0.47 -1.82
C GLU A 46 -1.84 -1.65 -1.29
N MET A 47 -2.40 -2.87 -1.32
CA MET A 47 -1.71 -4.08 -0.88
C MET A 47 -0.81 -4.68 -1.95
N MET A 48 -0.97 -4.25 -3.20
CA MET A 48 -0.26 -4.80 -4.36
C MET A 48 0.63 -3.74 -4.99
N VAL A 49 1.67 -4.19 -5.71
CA VAL A 49 2.50 -3.28 -6.51
C VAL A 49 1.67 -2.62 -7.62
N GLU A 50 1.98 -1.38 -7.92
CA GLU A 50 1.17 -0.52 -8.79
C GLU A 50 0.81 -1.15 -10.14
N PRO A 51 1.75 -1.75 -10.92
CA PRO A 51 1.41 -2.35 -12.21
C PRO A 51 0.40 -3.49 -12.09
N PHE A 52 0.58 -4.37 -11.08
CA PHE A 52 -0.33 -5.48 -10.79
C PHE A 52 -1.71 -4.97 -10.37
N ALA A 53 -1.75 -4.02 -9.42
CA ALA A 53 -2.98 -3.44 -8.92
C ALA A 53 -3.78 -2.77 -10.05
N ASN A 54 -3.13 -1.94 -10.87
CA ASN A 54 -3.79 -1.25 -11.97
C ASN A 54 -4.39 -2.23 -12.97
N ALA A 55 -3.68 -3.30 -13.32
CA ALA A 55 -4.20 -4.34 -14.20
C ALA A 55 -5.38 -5.09 -13.56
N ALA A 56 -5.23 -5.58 -12.33
CA ALA A 56 -6.27 -6.35 -11.64
C ALA A 56 -7.58 -5.55 -11.46
N PHE A 57 -7.46 -4.25 -11.13
CA PHE A 57 -8.62 -3.38 -10.91
C PHE A 57 -9.25 -2.86 -12.22
N ALA A 58 -8.57 -3.00 -13.37
CA ALA A 58 -9.13 -2.69 -14.69
C ALA A 58 -9.96 -3.84 -15.29
N LEU A 59 -9.72 -5.09 -14.85
CA LEU A 59 -10.39 -6.29 -15.40
C LEU A 59 -11.90 -6.30 -15.10
N GLU A 60 -12.64 -6.93 -15.97
CA GLU A 60 -14.01 -7.35 -15.69
C GLU A 60 -14.05 -8.70 -14.96
N LEU A 61 -15.19 -9.05 -14.37
CA LEU A 61 -15.35 -10.30 -13.64
C LEU A 61 -15.16 -11.52 -14.58
N GLY A 62 -14.21 -12.39 -14.22
CA GLY A 62 -13.83 -13.57 -15.01
C GLY A 62 -12.80 -13.29 -16.10
N GLU A 63 -12.46 -12.04 -16.34
CA GLU A 63 -11.50 -11.65 -17.38
C GLU A 63 -10.06 -12.05 -17.00
N ILE A 64 -9.27 -12.37 -18.01
CA ILE A 64 -7.84 -12.67 -17.91
C ILE A 64 -7.06 -11.49 -18.50
N SER A 65 -6.10 -10.95 -17.72
CA SER A 65 -5.30 -9.80 -18.13
C SER A 65 -4.39 -10.09 -19.33
N GLU A 66 -3.87 -9.02 -19.91
CA GLU A 66 -2.62 -9.10 -20.66
C GLU A 66 -1.47 -9.48 -19.71
N VAL A 67 -0.29 -9.76 -20.29
CA VAL A 67 0.92 -9.98 -19.49
C VAL A 67 1.31 -8.66 -18.82
N VAL A 68 1.39 -8.67 -17.50
CA VAL A 68 1.75 -7.50 -16.68
C VAL A 68 3.17 -7.66 -16.18
N GLU A 69 4.01 -6.67 -16.42
CA GLU A 69 5.38 -6.63 -15.91
C GLU A 69 5.43 -5.86 -14.58
N SER A 70 6.20 -6.37 -13.63
CA SER A 70 6.51 -5.70 -12.37
C SER A 70 7.92 -6.00 -11.91
N ASP A 71 8.37 -5.40 -10.82
CA ASP A 71 9.69 -5.69 -10.20
C ASP A 71 9.82 -7.16 -9.73
N PHE A 72 8.71 -7.89 -9.64
CA PHE A 72 8.65 -9.31 -9.25
C PHE A 72 8.51 -10.27 -10.44
N GLY A 73 8.64 -9.77 -11.67
CA GLY A 73 8.51 -10.54 -12.89
C GLY A 73 7.20 -10.31 -13.64
N PHE A 74 6.78 -11.32 -14.41
CA PHE A 74 5.61 -11.25 -15.28
C PHE A 74 4.42 -11.95 -14.66
N HIS A 75 3.24 -11.35 -14.77
CA HIS A 75 2.00 -11.82 -14.18
C HIS A 75 0.90 -11.95 -15.23
N VAL A 76 0.08 -12.99 -15.09
CA VAL A 76 -1.20 -13.14 -15.76
C VAL A 76 -2.25 -13.25 -14.66
N ILE A 77 -3.26 -12.38 -14.70
CA ILE A 77 -4.21 -12.16 -13.62
C ILE A 77 -5.60 -12.52 -14.10
N GLN A 78 -6.39 -13.20 -13.27
CA GLN A 78 -7.81 -13.41 -13.50
C GLN A 78 -8.61 -12.80 -12.34
N LEU A 79 -9.62 -11.98 -12.66
CA LEU A 79 -10.50 -11.41 -11.65
C LEU A 79 -11.63 -12.38 -11.33
N LEU A 80 -11.63 -12.91 -10.10
CA LEU A 80 -12.66 -13.84 -9.63
C LEU A 80 -13.85 -13.15 -8.97
N GLY A 81 -13.64 -11.97 -8.39
CA GLY A 81 -14.69 -11.22 -7.69
C GLY A 81 -14.30 -9.79 -7.43
N ARG A 82 -15.31 -8.92 -7.30
CA ARG A 82 -15.16 -7.53 -6.86
C ARG A 82 -16.24 -7.20 -5.87
N GLU A 83 -15.85 -6.69 -4.72
CA GLU A 83 -16.77 -6.33 -3.66
C GLU A 83 -16.33 -5.02 -2.98
N ASN A 84 -17.29 -4.15 -2.70
CA ASN A 84 -17.05 -2.99 -1.85
C ASN A 84 -17.27 -3.42 -0.40
N ARG A 85 -16.17 -3.50 0.36
CA ARG A 85 -16.21 -3.80 1.78
C ARG A 85 -15.87 -2.58 2.60
N PRO A 86 -16.53 -2.34 3.73
CA PRO A 86 -16.08 -1.34 4.69
C PRO A 86 -14.67 -1.73 5.16
N LEU A 87 -13.80 -0.75 5.21
CA LEU A 87 -12.46 -0.95 5.78
C LEU A 87 -12.58 -1.27 7.27
N ASP A 88 -11.75 -2.17 7.78
CA ASP A 88 -11.57 -2.29 9.22
C ASP A 88 -10.97 -1.00 9.79
N GLU A 89 -11.15 -0.78 11.10
CA GLU A 89 -10.74 0.47 11.76
C GLU A 89 -9.25 0.79 11.54
N ASN A 90 -8.37 -0.19 11.60
CA ASN A 90 -6.93 0.03 11.42
C ASN A 90 -6.58 0.43 9.99
N THR A 91 -7.17 -0.23 9.00
CA THR A 91 -6.99 0.08 7.58
C THR A 91 -7.58 1.44 7.25
N TYR A 92 -8.76 1.77 7.80
CA TYR A 92 -9.36 3.09 7.64
C TYR A 92 -8.47 4.21 8.22
N GLN A 93 -7.94 4.03 9.43
CA GLN A 93 -7.06 5.02 10.05
C GLN A 93 -5.78 5.24 9.23
N ARG A 94 -5.15 4.17 8.73
CA ARG A 94 -3.96 4.29 7.86
C ARG A 94 -4.28 5.02 6.54
N ALA A 95 -5.37 4.66 5.89
CA ALA A 95 -5.78 5.31 4.64
C ALA A 95 -6.06 6.80 4.85
N ARG A 96 -6.74 7.16 5.96
CA ARG A 96 -7.00 8.54 6.34
C ARG A 96 -5.71 9.31 6.60
N ASP A 97 -4.78 8.73 7.35
CA ASP A 97 -3.52 9.37 7.69
C ASP A 97 -2.64 9.58 6.45
N LEU A 98 -2.64 8.60 5.53
CA LEU A 98 -1.95 8.74 4.24
C LEU A 98 -2.57 9.85 3.39
N ALA A 99 -3.88 9.85 3.20
CA ALA A 99 -4.59 10.89 2.45
C ALA A 99 -4.37 12.28 3.05
N PHE A 100 -4.28 12.38 4.39
CA PHE A 100 -3.97 13.65 5.05
C PHE A 100 -2.52 14.11 4.77
N GLN A 101 -1.55 13.19 4.74
CA GLN A 101 -0.16 13.53 4.40
C GLN A 101 -0.02 13.97 2.94
N GLU A 102 -0.69 13.30 2.02
CA GLU A 102 -0.74 13.66 0.60
C GLU A 102 -1.35 15.05 0.41
N TRP A 103 -2.51 15.30 1.02
CA TRP A 103 -3.14 16.61 1.00
C TRP A 103 -2.25 17.70 1.59
N LEU A 104 -1.56 17.43 2.72
CA LEU A 104 -0.60 18.37 3.31
C LEU A 104 0.57 18.68 2.37
N ALA A 105 1.07 17.68 1.64
CA ALA A 105 2.15 17.87 0.69
C ALA A 105 1.70 18.78 -0.47
N GLU A 106 0.52 18.53 -1.05
CA GLU A 106 -0.06 19.36 -2.10
C GLU A 106 -0.27 20.81 -1.62
N VAL A 107 -0.85 21.00 -0.44
CA VAL A 107 -1.08 22.33 0.13
C VAL A 107 0.23 23.07 0.37
N ARG A 108 1.28 22.37 0.80
CA ARG A 108 2.60 23.00 1.01
C ARG A 108 3.27 23.44 -0.29
N GLU A 109 3.00 22.76 -1.40
CA GLU A 109 3.48 23.19 -2.73
C GLU A 109 2.70 24.40 -3.25
N GLU A 110 1.40 24.48 -2.94
CA GLU A 110 0.54 25.57 -3.40
C GLU A 110 0.77 26.87 -2.62
N TYR A 111 1.10 26.78 -1.32
CA TYR A 111 1.23 27.94 -0.43
C TYR A 111 2.69 28.14 0.03
N THR A 112 3.15 29.39 -0.05
CA THR A 112 4.43 29.80 0.58
C THR A 112 4.23 29.87 2.10
N ILE A 113 4.86 28.95 2.83
CA ILE A 113 4.81 28.92 4.29
C ILE A 113 5.98 29.75 4.83
N GLU A 114 5.67 30.91 5.41
CA GLU A 114 6.66 31.68 6.14
C GLU A 114 6.65 31.30 7.62
N THR A 115 7.76 30.81 8.11
CA THR A 115 7.96 30.51 9.54
C THR A 115 8.70 31.67 10.20
N PHE A 116 8.08 32.28 11.20
CA PHE A 116 8.68 33.34 11.96
C PHE A 116 9.26 32.80 13.27
N GLU A 117 10.55 33.00 13.50
CA GLU A 117 11.22 32.56 14.74
C GLU A 117 10.87 33.41 15.97
N ILE A 118 10.05 34.46 15.78
CA ILE A 118 9.65 35.38 16.84
C ILE A 118 8.98 34.68 18.04
N TRP A 119 8.35 33.53 17.79
CA TRP A 119 7.71 32.75 18.84
C TRP A 119 8.72 32.23 19.88
N ALA A 120 9.94 31.89 19.47
CA ALA A 120 11.01 31.40 20.36
C ALA A 120 11.38 32.41 21.44
N ASN A 121 11.25 33.69 21.11
CA ASN A 121 11.54 34.80 22.04
C ASN A 121 10.32 35.23 22.85
N ASN A 122 9.13 34.74 22.50
CA ASN A 122 7.85 35.09 23.13
C ASN A 122 7.14 33.91 23.78
N VAL A 123 7.84 32.78 23.95
CA VAL A 123 7.27 31.64 24.67
C VAL A 123 7.09 32.04 26.15
N PRO A 124 5.88 31.95 26.70
CA PRO A 124 5.69 32.20 28.13
C PRO A 124 6.57 31.24 28.95
N THR A 125 7.33 31.82 29.90
CA THR A 125 8.14 31.00 30.80
C THR A 125 7.35 30.49 32.01
N ASP A 126 6.07 30.84 32.10
CA ASP A 126 5.18 30.41 33.16
C ASP A 126 3.84 29.90 32.55
N PRO A 127 3.45 28.64 32.74
CA PRO A 127 4.21 27.62 33.48
C PRO A 127 5.43 27.13 32.70
N ASP A 128 6.52 26.86 33.43
CA ASP A 128 7.70 26.22 32.84
C ASP A 128 7.36 24.86 32.24
N LEU A 129 7.64 24.70 30.97
CA LEU A 129 7.33 23.45 30.24
C LEU A 129 7.93 22.23 30.92
N GLN A 130 9.13 22.37 31.52
CA GLN A 130 9.78 21.29 32.27
C GLN A 130 8.99 20.91 33.53
N GLN A 131 8.40 21.89 34.19
CA GLN A 131 7.57 21.68 35.38
C GLN A 131 6.26 20.97 35.02
N VAL A 132 5.59 21.40 33.94
CA VAL A 132 4.36 20.80 33.44
C VAL A 132 4.61 19.36 32.97
N LEU A 133 5.70 19.11 32.25
CA LEU A 133 6.06 17.77 31.81
C LEU A 133 6.39 16.84 33.00
N ALA A 134 7.05 17.35 34.04
CA ALA A 134 7.33 16.59 35.26
C ALA A 134 6.04 16.24 36.03
N GLU A 135 5.05 17.12 36.05
CA GLU A 135 3.73 16.85 36.63
C GLU A 135 2.93 15.80 35.84
N ILE A 136 2.93 15.92 34.51
CA ILE A 136 2.18 15.00 33.64
C ILE A 136 2.78 13.60 33.61
N TYR A 137 4.09 13.49 33.54
CA TYR A 137 4.79 12.21 33.40
C TYR A 137 5.30 11.61 34.72
N GLY A 138 4.98 12.24 35.86
CA GLY A 138 5.21 11.65 37.19
C GLY A 138 6.66 11.22 37.46
N GLY A 139 7.65 11.99 36.96
CA GLY A 139 9.06 11.70 37.19
C GLY A 139 9.68 10.65 36.24
N GLN A 140 8.97 10.17 35.24
CA GLN A 140 9.56 9.43 34.14
C GLN A 140 10.29 10.39 33.20
N GLN A 141 11.51 10.04 32.78
CA GLN A 141 12.31 10.88 31.90
C GLN A 141 11.53 11.27 30.64
N ALA A 142 11.39 12.57 30.41
CA ALA A 142 10.80 13.08 29.19
C ALA A 142 11.52 12.50 27.96
N PRO A 143 10.80 12.19 26.88
CA PRO A 143 11.44 11.69 25.65
C PRO A 143 12.47 12.71 25.18
N VAL A 144 13.70 12.24 24.99
CA VAL A 144 14.83 13.05 24.51
C VAL A 144 14.45 13.64 23.16
N GLN A 145 14.41 14.95 23.05
CA GLN A 145 14.23 15.62 21.77
C GLN A 145 15.41 15.24 20.85
N PRO A 146 15.16 14.84 19.59
CA PRO A 146 16.25 14.65 18.64
C PRO A 146 16.91 16.02 18.40
N ASN A 147 18.20 16.11 18.70
CA ASN A 147 19.04 17.24 18.35
C ASN A 147 19.04 17.44 16.82
N GLN A 148 18.72 18.64 16.41
CA GLN A 148 19.03 19.41 15.19
C GLN A 148 19.33 18.64 13.89
#